data_a1610e579eb13208337d79dc0fe64d2d
#
_entry.id   a1610e579eb13208337d79dc0fe64d2d
#
_cell.length_a   1.000
_cell.length_b   1.000
_cell.length_c   1.000
_cell.angle_alpha   90.00
_cell.angle_beta   90.00
_cell.angle_gamma   90.00
#
_symmetry.space_group_name_H-M   'P 1'
#
loop_
_entity.id
_entity.type
_entity.pdbx_description
1 polymer ?
#
loop_
_entity_poly.entity_id
_entity_poly.type
_entity_poly.pdbx_seq_one_letter_code
_entity_poly.pdbx_strand_id
1 'polypeptide(L)'
;NMVLFLLEQGARVNLKDQENRTALSLAVFKDDPNLIKTLISFGANPNKLGPNRQTPLIIASREGKYNSAKALLEGGAYPDDTDLTGRTALDWAKAKRFKRIEDLLIENGAYN
;
A
#
# COMPACT_ATOMS: atom_id res chain seq x y z
N ASN A 1 -11.87 -3.48 17.12
CA ASN A 1 -12.29 -2.96 15.81
C ASN A 1 -12.81 -4.11 14.96
N MET A 2 -13.75 -3.80 14.08
CA MET A 2 -14.45 -4.81 13.28
C MET A 2 -13.50 -5.60 12.40
N VAL A 3 -12.52 -4.95 11.78
CA VAL A 3 -11.56 -5.62 10.90
C VAL A 3 -10.75 -6.64 11.71
N LEU A 4 -10.22 -6.24 12.86
CA LEU A 4 -9.43 -7.14 13.71
C LEU A 4 -10.27 -8.32 14.18
N PHE A 5 -11.52 -8.06 14.59
CA PHE A 5 -12.44 -9.14 15.00
C PHE A 5 -12.62 -10.16 13.87
N LEU A 6 -12.88 -9.68 12.65
CA LEU A 6 -13.08 -10.57 11.50
C LEU A 6 -11.82 -11.38 11.19
N LEU A 7 -10.64 -10.79 11.32
CA LEU A 7 -9.39 -11.49 11.10
C LEU A 7 -9.18 -12.60 12.14
N GLU A 8 -9.51 -12.31 13.41
CA GLU A 8 -9.43 -13.30 14.48
C GLU A 8 -10.39 -14.46 14.25
N GLN A 9 -11.51 -14.21 13.56
CA GLN A 9 -12.48 -15.23 13.21
C GLN A 9 -12.13 -15.98 11.91
N GLY A 10 -10.94 -15.71 11.34
CA GLY A 10 -10.49 -16.41 10.14
C GLY A 10 -10.97 -15.80 8.83
N ALA A 11 -11.39 -14.56 8.82
CA ALA A 11 -11.79 -13.88 7.58
C ALA A 11 -10.62 -13.84 6.58
N ARG A 12 -10.95 -13.89 5.29
CA ARG A 12 -9.94 -13.83 4.23
C ARG A 12 -9.50 -12.39 4.06
N VAL A 13 -8.28 -12.11 4.50
CA VAL A 13 -7.74 -10.74 4.56
C VAL A 13 -7.50 -10.12 3.18
N ASN A 14 -7.35 -10.94 2.14
CA ASN A 14 -7.08 -10.46 0.78
C ASN A 14 -8.31 -10.40 -0.13
N LEU A 15 -9.52 -10.53 0.43
CA LEU A 15 -10.73 -10.40 -0.36
C LEU A 15 -10.90 -8.97 -0.85
N LYS A 16 -11.38 -8.85 -2.09
CA LYS A 16 -11.68 -7.56 -2.70
C LYS A 16 -13.16 -7.28 -2.64
N ASP A 17 -13.51 -6.00 -2.47
CA ASP A 17 -14.90 -5.58 -2.53
C ASP A 17 -15.34 -5.36 -3.98
N GLN A 18 -16.55 -4.82 -4.19
CA GLN A 18 -17.10 -4.57 -5.53
C GLN A 18 -16.29 -3.55 -6.32
N GLU A 19 -15.53 -2.70 -5.65
CA GLU A 19 -14.67 -1.70 -6.27
C GLU A 19 -13.23 -2.18 -6.40
N ASN A 20 -13.01 -3.48 -6.23
CA ASN A 20 -11.70 -4.12 -6.35
C ASN A 20 -10.69 -3.64 -5.30
N ARG A 21 -11.19 -3.29 -4.10
CA ARG A 21 -10.35 -2.82 -2.98
C ARG A 21 -10.21 -3.90 -1.92
N THR A 22 -9.05 -3.98 -1.31
CA THR A 22 -8.81 -4.84 -0.16
C THR A 22 -8.88 -4.02 1.12
N ALA A 23 -8.94 -4.71 2.27
CA ALA A 23 -8.86 -4.03 3.56
C ALA A 23 -7.56 -3.21 3.67
N LEU A 24 -6.46 -3.74 3.11
CA LEU A 24 -5.17 -3.05 3.14
C LEU A 24 -5.22 -1.74 2.36
N SER A 25 -5.82 -1.73 1.17
CA SER A 25 -5.92 -0.49 0.39
C SER A 25 -6.78 0.55 1.10
N LEU A 26 -7.83 0.12 1.79
CA LEU A 26 -8.65 1.05 2.59
C LEU A 26 -7.86 1.63 3.77
N ALA A 27 -7.02 0.81 4.42
CA ALA A 27 -6.15 1.29 5.49
C ALA A 27 -5.15 2.34 4.98
N VAL A 28 -4.67 2.17 3.74
CA VAL A 28 -3.79 3.16 3.10
C VAL A 28 -4.51 4.50 2.93
N PHE A 29 -5.75 4.49 2.45
CA PHE A 29 -6.51 5.73 2.29
C PHE A 29 -6.73 6.44 3.63
N LYS A 30 -6.83 5.69 4.71
CA LYS A 30 -6.95 6.26 6.06
C LYS A 30 -5.61 6.67 6.65
N ASP A 31 -4.51 6.31 6.00
CA ASP A 31 -3.16 6.54 6.46
C ASP A 31 -2.92 6.02 7.88
N ASP A 32 -3.38 4.80 8.14
CA ASP A 32 -3.29 4.16 9.45
C ASP A 32 -2.19 3.09 9.42
N PRO A 33 -0.94 3.43 9.82
CA PRO A 33 0.17 2.50 9.75
C PRO A 33 0.01 1.30 10.70
N ASN A 34 -0.62 1.49 11.83
CA ASN A 34 -0.84 0.38 12.77
C ASN A 34 -1.80 -0.65 12.19
N LEU A 35 -2.87 -0.18 11.55
CA LEU A 35 -3.81 -1.09 10.90
C LEU A 35 -3.14 -1.81 9.73
N ILE A 36 -2.30 -1.11 8.95
CA ILE A 36 -1.55 -1.73 7.86
C ILE A 36 -0.67 -2.86 8.40
N LYS A 37 0.09 -2.60 9.46
CA LYS A 37 0.96 -3.60 10.06
C LYS A 37 0.16 -4.79 10.59
N THR A 38 -0.97 -4.53 11.21
CA THR A 38 -1.85 -5.58 11.73
C THR A 38 -2.37 -6.46 10.59
N LEU A 39 -2.88 -5.84 9.52
CA LEU A 39 -3.39 -6.59 8.38
C LEU A 39 -2.31 -7.46 7.75
N ILE A 40 -1.10 -6.93 7.58
CA ILE A 40 0.02 -7.71 7.02
C ILE A 40 0.37 -8.87 7.94
N SER A 41 0.35 -8.67 9.25
CA SER A 41 0.66 -9.75 10.21
C SER A 41 -0.38 -10.87 10.15
N PHE A 42 -1.60 -10.58 9.70
CA PHE A 42 -2.65 -11.59 9.50
C PHE A 42 -2.68 -12.14 8.06
N GLY A 43 -1.67 -11.85 7.26
CA GLY A 43 -1.53 -12.42 5.92
C GLY A 43 -1.96 -11.52 4.77
N ALA A 44 -2.24 -10.24 5.02
CA ALA A 44 -2.55 -9.33 3.91
C ALA A 44 -1.34 -9.23 2.97
N ASN A 45 -1.61 -9.31 1.68
CA ASN A 45 -0.56 -9.21 0.67
C ASN A 45 -0.27 -7.74 0.39
N PRO A 46 0.92 -7.22 0.78
CA PRO A 46 1.24 -5.81 0.56
C PRO A 46 1.39 -5.45 -0.92
N ASN A 47 1.44 -6.46 -1.80
CA ASN A 47 1.59 -6.25 -3.24
C ASN A 47 0.33 -6.61 -4.04
N LYS A 48 -0.81 -6.76 -3.37
CA LYS A 48 -2.07 -7.11 -4.04
C LYS A 48 -2.53 -5.99 -4.95
N LEU A 49 -2.73 -6.32 -6.23
CA LEU A 49 -3.17 -5.33 -7.21
C LEU A 49 -4.62 -4.92 -6.98
N GLY A 50 -4.85 -3.63 -6.95
CA GLY A 50 -6.19 -3.05 -6.89
C GLY A 50 -6.59 -2.47 -8.23
N PRO A 51 -7.50 -1.49 -8.24
CA PRO A 51 -7.92 -0.84 -9.48
C PRO A 51 -6.73 -0.27 -10.25
N ASN A 52 -6.77 -0.37 -11.58
CA ASN A 52 -5.71 0.12 -12.47
C ASN A 52 -4.33 -0.51 -12.20
N ARG A 53 -4.32 -1.73 -11.67
CA ARG A 53 -3.11 -2.46 -11.28
C ARG A 53 -2.27 -1.72 -10.25
N GLN A 54 -2.88 -0.85 -9.46
CA GLN A 54 -2.14 -0.11 -8.45
C GLN A 54 -1.95 -0.94 -7.19
N THR A 55 -0.70 -1.07 -6.77
CA THR A 55 -0.37 -1.71 -5.48
C THR A 55 -0.69 -0.73 -4.36
N PRO A 56 -0.83 -1.22 -3.12
CA PRO A 56 -1.00 -0.30 -1.98
C PRO A 56 0.08 0.77 -1.89
N LEU A 57 1.34 0.41 -2.22
CA LEU A 57 2.45 1.37 -2.18
C LEU A 57 2.29 2.46 -3.24
N ILE A 58 1.85 2.08 -4.46
CA ILE A 58 1.57 3.07 -5.51
C ILE A 58 0.47 4.02 -5.07
N ILE A 59 -0.60 3.49 -4.47
CA ILE A 59 -1.70 4.31 -3.95
C ILE A 59 -1.19 5.28 -2.88
N ALA A 60 -0.39 4.78 -1.92
CA ALA A 60 0.17 5.61 -0.85
C ALA A 60 1.03 6.74 -1.43
N SER A 61 1.84 6.42 -2.43
CA SER A 61 2.76 7.39 -3.05
C SER A 61 2.01 8.43 -3.86
N ARG A 62 0.94 8.02 -4.55
CA ARG A 62 0.09 8.94 -5.32
C ARG A 62 -0.70 9.87 -4.40
N GLU A 63 -1.21 9.36 -3.27
CA GLU A 63 -2.06 10.10 -2.35
C GLU A 63 -1.29 10.82 -1.24
N GLY A 64 0.02 10.72 -1.21
CA GLY A 64 0.84 11.41 -0.22
C GLY A 64 0.78 10.81 1.18
N LYS A 65 0.52 9.51 1.29
CA LYS A 65 0.38 8.81 2.57
C LYS A 65 1.73 8.28 3.04
N TYR A 66 2.57 9.14 3.61
CA TYR A 66 3.92 8.79 4.02
C TYR A 66 3.95 7.64 5.02
N ASN A 67 3.13 7.72 6.08
CA ASN A 67 3.12 6.69 7.12
C ASN A 67 2.69 5.33 6.58
N SER A 68 1.74 5.35 5.65
CA SER A 68 1.29 4.12 4.96
C SER A 68 2.40 3.55 4.09
N ALA A 69 3.08 4.40 3.31
CA ALA A 69 4.17 3.96 2.45
C ALA A 69 5.28 3.31 3.29
N LYS A 70 5.62 3.92 4.41
CA LYS A 70 6.65 3.38 5.32
C LYS A 70 6.24 2.02 5.87
N ALA A 71 5.00 1.89 6.36
CA ALA A 71 4.50 0.64 6.91
C ALA A 71 4.46 -0.46 5.85
N LEU A 72 4.07 -0.12 4.63
CA LEU A 72 4.03 -1.08 3.51
C LEU A 72 5.43 -1.59 3.16
N LEU A 73 6.40 -0.69 3.08
CA LEU A 73 7.79 -1.08 2.78
C LEU A 73 8.36 -1.97 3.88
N GLU A 74 8.08 -1.66 5.13
CA GLU A 74 8.49 -2.49 6.26
C GLU A 74 7.82 -3.86 6.20
N GLY A 75 6.64 -3.95 5.62
CA GLY A 75 5.88 -5.19 5.48
C GLY A 75 6.18 -5.99 4.23
N GLY A 76 7.14 -5.56 3.42
CA GLY A 76 7.56 -6.32 2.23
C GLY A 76 6.99 -5.83 0.90
N ALA A 77 6.45 -4.62 0.85
CA ALA A 77 5.97 -4.06 -0.42
C ALA A 77 7.13 -3.89 -1.40
N TYR A 78 6.88 -4.24 -2.68
CA TYR A 78 7.88 -4.08 -3.73
C TYR A 78 7.84 -2.65 -4.27
N PRO A 79 8.98 -1.93 -4.26
CA PRO A 79 8.97 -0.54 -4.69
C PRO A 79 8.91 -0.35 -6.21
N ASP A 80 9.18 -1.38 -6.99
CA ASP A 80 9.36 -1.24 -8.45
C ASP A 80 8.18 -1.73 -9.30
N ASP A 81 7.08 -2.17 -8.70
CA ASP A 81 5.89 -2.57 -9.46
C ASP A 81 5.29 -1.36 -10.18
N THR A 82 4.74 -1.59 -11.37
CA THR A 82 4.12 -0.53 -12.17
C THR A 82 2.60 -0.72 -12.27
N ASP A 83 1.90 0.39 -12.43
CA ASP A 83 0.45 0.36 -12.69
C ASP A 83 0.17 0.27 -14.20
N LEU A 84 -1.10 0.39 -14.59
CA LEU A 84 -1.49 0.34 -16.00
C LEU A 84 -0.85 1.43 -16.86
N THR A 85 -0.44 2.55 -16.26
CA THR A 85 0.21 3.64 -16.98
C THR A 85 1.72 3.45 -17.08
N GLY A 86 2.26 2.37 -16.49
CA GLY A 86 3.68 2.11 -16.47
C GLY A 86 4.45 2.87 -15.42
N ARG A 87 3.76 3.48 -14.45
CA ARG A 87 4.39 4.27 -13.39
C ARG A 87 4.61 3.45 -12.13
N THR A 88 5.77 3.64 -11.51
CA THR A 88 6.08 3.08 -10.21
C THR A 88 5.61 4.03 -9.10
N ALA A 89 5.73 3.57 -7.85
CA ALA A 89 5.47 4.44 -6.70
C ALA A 89 6.36 5.68 -6.74
N LEU A 90 7.64 5.50 -7.09
CA LEU A 90 8.58 6.62 -7.17
C LEU A 90 8.17 7.62 -8.25
N ASP A 91 7.72 7.13 -9.42
CA ASP A 91 7.24 8.01 -10.48
C ASP A 91 6.08 8.87 -10.01
N TRP A 92 5.13 8.28 -9.27
CA TRP A 92 3.99 9.02 -8.72
C TRP A 92 4.43 10.03 -7.67
N ALA A 93 5.33 9.64 -6.76
CA ALA A 93 5.83 10.56 -5.73
C ALA A 93 6.52 11.76 -6.35
N LYS A 94 7.32 11.55 -7.41
CA LYS A 94 7.98 12.63 -8.13
C LYS A 94 6.97 13.54 -8.83
N ALA A 95 5.98 12.94 -9.50
CA ALA A 95 4.95 13.71 -10.22
C ALA A 95 4.15 14.60 -9.28
N LYS A 96 3.90 14.13 -8.05
CA LYS A 96 3.14 14.86 -7.04
C LYS A 96 4.03 15.72 -6.14
N ARG A 97 5.35 15.63 -6.30
CA ARG A 97 6.34 16.37 -5.50
C ARG A 97 6.29 16.03 -4.01
N PHE A 98 6.04 14.77 -3.70
CA PHE A 98 6.07 14.27 -2.32
C PHE A 98 7.50 13.86 -1.97
N LYS A 99 8.33 14.84 -1.64
CA LYS A 99 9.77 14.65 -1.45
C LYS A 99 10.11 13.61 -0.36
N ARG A 100 9.38 13.62 0.75
CA ARG A 100 9.63 12.66 1.82
C ARG A 100 9.39 11.22 1.36
N ILE A 101 8.36 11.02 0.53
CA ILE A 101 8.06 9.70 -0.01
C ILE A 101 9.09 9.30 -1.05
N GLU A 102 9.54 10.24 -1.91
CA GLU A 102 10.63 9.97 -2.84
C GLU A 102 11.86 9.44 -2.10
N ASP A 103 12.29 10.15 -1.06
CA ASP A 103 13.47 9.77 -0.30
C ASP A 103 13.28 8.41 0.37
N LEU A 104 12.10 8.17 0.94
CA LEU A 104 11.76 6.89 1.54
C LEU A 104 11.87 5.74 0.54
N LEU A 105 11.31 5.93 -0.65
CA LEU A 105 11.35 4.90 -1.69
C LEU A 105 12.77 4.62 -2.15
N ILE A 106 13.57 5.67 -2.36
CA ILE A 106 14.96 5.51 -2.78
C ILE A 106 15.76 4.78 -1.71
N GLU A 107 15.55 5.10 -0.43
CA GLU A 107 16.20 4.40 0.68
C GLU A 107 15.85 2.91 0.71
N ASN A 108 14.71 2.55 0.16
CA ASN A 108 14.24 1.16 0.13
C ASN A 108 14.47 0.49 -1.23
N GLY A 109 15.34 1.06 -2.05
CA GLY A 109 15.81 0.43 -3.28
C GLY A 109 15.04 0.77 -4.55
N ALA A 110 14.14 1.76 -4.52
CA ALA A 110 13.44 2.17 -5.73
C ALA A 110 14.41 2.82 -6.71
N TYR A 111 14.20 2.54 -8.00
CA TYR A 111 15.02 3.10 -9.07
C TYR A 111 14.23 4.12 -9.86
N ASN A 112 14.96 5.06 -10.37
CA ASN A 112 14.40 6.12 -11.18
C ASN A 112 14.41 5.72 -12.65
#